data_e9ab15717bf7327b3783d3ddc8a842f0
#
_entry.id   e9ab15717bf7327b3783d3ddc8a842f0
#
_cell.length_a   1.000
_cell.length_b   1.000
_cell.length_c   1.000
_cell.angle_alpha   90.00
_cell.angle_beta   90.00
_cell.angle_gamma   90.00
#
_symmetry.space_group_name_H-M   'P 1'
#
loop_
_entity.id
_entity.type
_entity.pdbx_description
1 polymer ?
#
loop_
_entity_poly.entity_id
_entity_poly.type
_entity_poly.pdbx_seq_one_letter_code
_entity_poly.pdbx_strand_id
1 'polypeptide(L)'
;MTASITGELNLGHIFAATGVDASDMVVLRHTYKPDGLRSAADLTPERILSYTRSQGIGNMVGKNPPRIWVVFLGESRIRTRLLAVYENHGEVLAERTADRRCFDLRPSPVLSALVDRLIIQWSGFRSWARSGLSASEFPIVEIADPQDVEFPGFDSVILSYDELQDVVEEPRYSAWRTALGAVQGVYLITDISTGQLYVGKADGSENILGRWWTYARDGHGGNVALQELAGLDSRHARHFQFSLLRVFGPSVPTAEVDAAEKHFKDALLTRKYGLNRN
;
A
#
# COMPACT_ATOMS: atom_id res chain seq x y z
N MET A 1 23.80 2.16 -28.64
CA MET A 1 24.08 3.40 -27.89
C MET A 1 23.36 3.30 -26.57
N THR A 2 24.08 3.13 -25.47
CA THR A 2 23.53 3.18 -24.11
C THR A 2 23.22 4.65 -23.80
N ALA A 3 21.96 5.00 -23.73
CA ALA A 3 21.55 6.32 -23.25
C ALA A 3 21.96 6.47 -21.78
N SER A 4 22.90 7.38 -21.52
CA SER A 4 23.28 7.74 -20.15
C SER A 4 22.15 8.59 -19.56
N ILE A 5 21.50 8.13 -18.51
CA ILE A 5 20.50 8.91 -17.78
C ILE A 5 21.25 9.95 -16.95
N THR A 6 21.29 11.18 -17.46
CA THR A 6 21.84 12.33 -16.73
C THR A 6 20.66 13.20 -16.30
N GLY A 7 20.19 13.07 -15.06
CA GLY A 7 19.08 13.85 -14.53
C GLY A 7 18.05 13.02 -13.78
N GLU A 8 16.93 13.65 -13.47
CA GLU A 8 15.80 13.01 -12.78
C GLU A 8 15.12 11.97 -13.70
N LEU A 9 14.84 10.78 -13.16
CA LEU A 9 14.15 9.73 -13.90
C LEU A 9 12.69 10.17 -14.14
N ASN A 10 12.25 10.10 -15.41
CA ASN A 10 10.88 10.47 -15.81
C ASN A 10 10.20 9.34 -16.59
N LEU A 11 8.90 9.51 -16.84
CA LEU A 11 8.08 8.53 -17.53
C LEU A 11 8.55 8.28 -18.99
N GLY A 12 9.15 9.28 -19.63
CA GLY A 12 9.71 9.16 -20.97
C GLY A 12 10.87 8.14 -21.06
N HIS A 13 11.71 8.05 -20.00
CA HIS A 13 12.75 7.01 -19.95
C HIS A 13 12.15 5.61 -19.88
N ILE A 14 11.04 5.45 -19.15
CA ILE A 14 10.31 4.18 -19.07
C ILE A 14 9.66 3.86 -20.43
N PHE A 15 9.01 4.83 -21.08
CA PHE A 15 8.43 4.63 -22.40
C PHE A 15 9.48 4.23 -23.45
N ALA A 16 10.62 4.89 -23.44
CA ALA A 16 11.72 4.56 -24.36
C ALA A 16 12.21 3.10 -24.19
N ALA A 17 12.18 2.58 -22.96
CA ALA A 17 12.56 1.19 -22.67
C ALA A 17 11.55 0.15 -23.21
N THR A 18 10.31 0.54 -23.52
CA THR A 18 9.27 -0.37 -24.06
C THR A 18 9.40 -0.61 -25.57
N GLY A 19 10.14 0.24 -26.28
CA GLY A 19 10.19 0.24 -27.74
C GLY A 19 8.92 0.78 -28.42
N VAL A 20 7.96 1.29 -27.67
CA VAL A 20 6.73 1.93 -28.20
C VAL A 20 6.93 3.44 -28.23
N ASP A 21 6.55 4.07 -29.35
CA ASP A 21 6.61 5.53 -29.47
C ASP A 21 5.61 6.20 -28.52
N ALA A 22 6.07 7.20 -27.78
CA ALA A 22 5.20 7.95 -26.87
C ALA A 22 4.06 8.68 -27.61
N SER A 23 4.19 8.96 -28.90
CA SER A 23 3.09 9.51 -29.72
C SER A 23 1.93 8.52 -29.91
N ASP A 24 2.19 7.21 -29.80
CA ASP A 24 1.18 6.14 -29.85
C ASP A 24 0.51 5.90 -28.50
N MET A 25 0.82 6.70 -27.49
CA MET A 25 0.31 6.54 -26.13
C MET A 25 -0.62 7.68 -25.72
N VAL A 26 -1.63 7.35 -24.94
CA VAL A 26 -2.39 8.28 -24.11
C VAL A 26 -2.26 7.83 -22.64
N VAL A 27 -2.03 8.80 -21.77
CA VAL A 27 -1.89 8.58 -20.34
C VAL A 27 -3.12 9.14 -19.64
N LEU A 28 -3.82 8.29 -18.90
CA LEU A 28 -5.07 8.60 -18.21
C LEU A 28 -4.88 8.52 -16.69
N ARG A 29 -5.49 9.46 -15.97
CA ARG A 29 -5.52 9.47 -14.51
C ARG A 29 -6.94 9.28 -14.01
N HIS A 30 -7.21 8.16 -13.38
CA HIS A 30 -8.42 7.94 -12.61
C HIS A 30 -8.26 8.46 -11.18
N THR A 31 -9.38 8.79 -10.57
CA THR A 31 -9.49 9.10 -9.14
C THR A 31 -10.77 8.45 -8.63
N TYR A 32 -10.85 8.19 -7.33
CA TYR A 32 -12.10 7.70 -6.75
C TYR A 32 -13.22 8.72 -6.91
N LYS A 33 -14.34 8.23 -7.44
CA LYS A 33 -15.56 9.04 -7.69
C LYS A 33 -16.81 8.20 -7.49
N PRO A 34 -17.92 8.79 -7.03
CA PRO A 34 -19.18 8.05 -6.82
C PRO A 34 -19.73 7.36 -8.07
N ASP A 35 -19.53 7.96 -9.24
CA ASP A 35 -19.99 7.48 -10.56
C ASP A 35 -18.95 6.65 -11.32
N GLY A 36 -17.83 6.29 -10.68
CA GLY A 36 -16.73 5.56 -11.28
C GLY A 36 -16.15 4.47 -10.38
N LEU A 37 -14.84 4.52 -10.17
CA LEU A 37 -14.14 3.74 -9.16
C LEU A 37 -14.36 4.43 -7.81
N ARG A 38 -15.05 3.77 -6.87
CA ARG A 38 -15.48 4.39 -5.61
C ARG A 38 -14.49 4.20 -4.46
N SER A 39 -13.78 3.07 -4.48
CA SER A 39 -12.83 2.69 -3.44
C SER A 39 -11.81 1.67 -3.95
N ALA A 40 -10.87 1.28 -3.12
CA ALA A 40 -9.90 0.22 -3.44
C ALA A 40 -10.57 -1.13 -3.78
N ALA A 41 -11.76 -1.42 -3.25
CA ALA A 41 -12.53 -2.63 -3.59
C ALA A 41 -13.01 -2.67 -5.05
N ASP A 42 -13.07 -1.51 -5.73
CA ASP A 42 -13.42 -1.42 -7.15
C ASP A 42 -12.21 -1.62 -8.09
N LEU A 43 -11.00 -1.82 -7.55
CA LEU A 43 -9.77 -1.98 -8.34
C LEU A 43 -9.60 -3.42 -8.88
N THR A 44 -10.68 -4.03 -9.36
CA THR A 44 -10.58 -5.30 -10.09
C THR A 44 -10.28 -5.05 -11.58
N PRO A 45 -9.57 -5.95 -12.28
CA PRO A 45 -9.26 -5.81 -13.70
C PRO A 45 -10.50 -5.51 -14.56
N GLU A 46 -11.62 -6.19 -14.29
CA GLU A 46 -12.88 -6.04 -15.03
C GLU A 46 -13.50 -4.66 -14.79
N ARG A 47 -13.47 -4.18 -13.54
CA ARG A 47 -14.04 -2.87 -13.18
C ARG A 47 -13.23 -1.72 -13.75
N ILE A 48 -11.89 -1.82 -13.67
CA ILE A 48 -10.96 -0.85 -14.24
C ILE A 48 -11.16 -0.76 -15.75
N LEU A 49 -11.20 -1.91 -16.44
CA LEU A 49 -11.43 -1.99 -17.88
C LEU A 49 -12.77 -1.36 -18.26
N SER A 50 -13.86 -1.78 -17.60
CA SER A 50 -15.21 -1.27 -17.87
C SER A 50 -15.31 0.24 -17.72
N TYR A 51 -14.70 0.80 -16.67
CA TYR A 51 -14.66 2.24 -16.44
C TYR A 51 -13.79 2.98 -17.47
N THR A 52 -12.63 2.41 -17.82
CA THR A 52 -11.67 3.04 -18.74
C THR A 52 -12.18 3.05 -20.18
N ARG A 53 -12.82 1.96 -20.63
CA ARG A 53 -13.25 1.83 -22.03
C ARG A 53 -14.40 2.78 -22.42
N SER A 54 -15.16 3.27 -21.44
CA SER A 54 -16.32 4.14 -21.67
C SER A 54 -15.94 5.61 -21.53
N GLN A 55 -15.90 6.33 -22.64
CA GLN A 55 -15.43 7.72 -22.72
C GLN A 55 -16.54 8.66 -23.18
N GLY A 56 -16.61 9.86 -22.57
CA GLY A 56 -17.56 10.89 -22.98
C GLY A 56 -17.27 11.42 -24.38
N ILE A 57 -18.31 11.69 -25.18
CA ILE A 57 -18.17 12.33 -26.47
C ILE A 57 -17.65 13.75 -26.25
N GLY A 58 -16.55 14.11 -26.94
CA GLY A 58 -15.92 15.43 -26.80
C GLY A 58 -14.90 15.56 -25.66
N ASN A 59 -14.59 14.48 -24.95
CA ASN A 59 -13.49 14.48 -23.99
C ASN A 59 -12.10 14.48 -24.69
N MET A 60 -11.03 14.59 -23.89
CA MET A 60 -9.65 14.71 -24.39
C MET A 60 -9.13 13.46 -25.13
N VAL A 61 -9.78 12.31 -24.98
CA VAL A 61 -9.38 11.05 -25.64
C VAL A 61 -9.71 11.10 -27.15
N GLY A 62 -10.71 11.89 -27.54
CA GLY A 62 -11.01 12.14 -28.94
C GLY A 62 -11.69 10.99 -29.70
N LYS A 63 -11.78 11.13 -31.05
CA LYS A 63 -12.38 10.12 -31.92
C LYS A 63 -11.44 8.99 -32.26
N ASN A 64 -10.17 9.29 -32.47
CA ASN A 64 -9.12 8.35 -32.84
C ASN A 64 -8.02 8.43 -31.79
N PRO A 65 -8.25 7.83 -30.60
CA PRO A 65 -7.24 7.83 -29.55
C PRO A 65 -6.05 6.95 -29.94
N PRO A 66 -4.86 7.21 -29.37
CA PRO A 66 -3.68 6.38 -29.58
C PRO A 66 -3.92 4.91 -29.28
N ARG A 67 -3.03 4.06 -29.80
CA ARG A 67 -3.11 2.61 -29.67
C ARG A 67 -2.93 2.14 -28.22
N ILE A 68 -2.00 2.74 -27.45
CA ILE A 68 -1.68 2.32 -26.09
C ILE A 68 -2.28 3.30 -25.09
N TRP A 69 -3.06 2.76 -24.15
CA TRP A 69 -3.66 3.51 -23.05
C TRP A 69 -3.00 3.14 -21.73
N VAL A 70 -2.25 4.07 -21.17
CA VAL A 70 -1.55 3.90 -19.90
C VAL A 70 -2.41 4.53 -18.80
N VAL A 71 -2.92 3.70 -17.90
CA VAL A 71 -3.93 4.11 -16.91
C VAL A 71 -3.31 4.17 -15.53
N PHE A 72 -3.42 5.31 -14.89
CA PHE A 72 -2.95 5.57 -13.54
C PHE A 72 -4.11 5.85 -12.59
N LEU A 73 -3.90 5.61 -11.29
CA LEU A 73 -4.79 5.99 -10.19
C LEU A 73 -4.10 7.06 -9.33
N GLY A 74 -4.79 8.17 -9.09
CA GLY A 74 -4.32 9.17 -8.13
C GLY A 74 -4.49 8.67 -6.69
N GLU A 75 -3.39 8.47 -5.98
CA GLU A 75 -3.37 8.06 -4.56
C GLU A 75 -3.42 9.25 -3.62
N SER A 76 -2.80 10.34 -4.02
CA SER A 76 -2.77 11.57 -3.25
C SER A 76 -2.79 12.79 -4.18
N ARG A 77 -2.54 13.97 -3.63
CA ARG A 77 -2.54 15.21 -4.39
C ARG A 77 -1.59 15.19 -5.61
N ILE A 78 -0.46 14.51 -5.52
CA ILE A 78 0.58 14.48 -6.56
C ILE A 78 1.03 13.06 -6.92
N ARG A 79 0.86 12.07 -6.05
CA ARG A 79 1.28 10.67 -6.30
C ARG A 79 0.22 9.95 -7.12
N THR A 80 0.65 9.27 -8.16
CA THR A 80 -0.23 8.61 -9.10
C THR A 80 0.40 7.28 -9.52
N ARG A 81 -0.28 6.16 -9.23
CA ARG A 81 0.21 4.79 -9.42
C ARG A 81 -0.28 4.21 -10.74
N LEU A 82 0.59 3.51 -11.47
CA LEU A 82 0.22 2.75 -12.66
C LEU A 82 -0.75 1.63 -12.29
N LEU A 83 -1.95 1.66 -12.87
CA LEU A 83 -3.04 0.75 -12.57
C LEU A 83 -3.21 -0.34 -13.63
N ALA A 84 -3.14 0.04 -14.91
CA ALA A 84 -3.30 -0.88 -16.02
C ALA A 84 -2.73 -0.28 -17.32
N VAL A 85 -2.45 -1.15 -18.29
CA VAL A 85 -2.15 -0.73 -19.66
C VAL A 85 -3.00 -1.53 -20.64
N TYR A 86 -3.60 -0.83 -21.59
CA TYR A 86 -4.47 -1.45 -22.59
C TYR A 86 -4.00 -1.11 -24.01
N GLU A 87 -4.26 -2.05 -24.92
CA GLU A 87 -4.20 -1.82 -26.35
C GLU A 87 -5.62 -1.54 -26.88
N ASN A 88 -5.77 -0.43 -27.59
CA ASN A 88 -7.04 0.01 -28.17
C ASN A 88 -7.17 -0.54 -29.58
N HIS A 89 -8.21 -1.34 -29.82
CA HIS A 89 -8.57 -1.93 -31.10
C HIS A 89 -9.68 -1.16 -31.84
N GLY A 90 -10.06 0.03 -31.34
CA GLY A 90 -11.01 0.91 -31.95
C GLY A 90 -12.33 1.07 -31.19
N GLU A 91 -13.21 1.91 -31.71
CA GLU A 91 -14.52 2.16 -31.11
C GLU A 91 -15.50 1.00 -31.43
N VAL A 92 -16.21 0.52 -30.41
CA VAL A 92 -17.28 -0.46 -30.54
C VAL A 92 -18.59 0.29 -30.85
N LEU A 93 -18.89 0.47 -32.14
CA LEU A 93 -20.01 1.30 -32.59
C LEU A 93 -21.36 0.79 -32.05
N ALA A 94 -21.52 -0.52 -31.82
CA ALA A 94 -22.75 -1.10 -31.28
C ALA A 94 -23.03 -0.66 -29.82
N GLU A 95 -22.00 -0.22 -29.08
CA GLU A 95 -22.12 0.24 -27.69
C GLU A 95 -22.11 1.77 -27.56
N ARG A 96 -22.10 2.47 -28.69
CA ARG A 96 -22.11 3.93 -28.70
C ARG A 96 -23.46 4.48 -28.28
N THR A 97 -23.46 5.51 -27.42
CA THR A 97 -24.64 6.26 -27.01
C THR A 97 -24.55 7.71 -27.51
N ALA A 98 -25.57 8.52 -27.22
CA ALA A 98 -25.57 9.94 -27.57
C ALA A 98 -24.45 10.73 -26.89
N ASP A 99 -23.99 10.29 -25.71
CA ASP A 99 -23.03 11.01 -24.85
C ASP A 99 -21.73 10.23 -24.61
N ARG A 100 -21.66 8.95 -25.00
CA ARG A 100 -20.50 8.09 -24.74
C ARG A 100 -20.07 7.27 -25.96
N ARG A 101 -18.75 7.01 -26.00
CA ARG A 101 -18.10 6.03 -26.87
C ARG A 101 -17.53 4.93 -26.03
N CYS A 102 -17.63 3.70 -26.50
CA CYS A 102 -16.97 2.54 -25.89
C CYS A 102 -15.87 2.03 -26.83
N PHE A 103 -14.72 1.70 -26.26
CA PHE A 103 -13.57 1.21 -27.02
C PHE A 103 -13.31 -0.27 -26.73
N ASP A 104 -12.85 -1.04 -27.72
CA ASP A 104 -12.33 -2.40 -27.56
C ASP A 104 -10.90 -2.28 -26.99
N LEU A 105 -10.80 -2.25 -25.66
CA LEU A 105 -9.55 -2.22 -24.94
C LEU A 105 -9.19 -3.63 -24.47
N ARG A 106 -7.97 -4.07 -24.76
CA ARG A 106 -7.44 -5.36 -24.32
C ARG A 106 -6.19 -5.15 -23.45
N PRO A 107 -5.96 -5.97 -22.41
CA PRO A 107 -4.75 -5.88 -21.61
C PRO A 107 -3.49 -5.94 -22.48
N SER A 108 -2.57 -5.01 -22.25
CA SER A 108 -1.31 -4.92 -22.99
C SER A 108 -0.15 -5.43 -22.13
N PRO A 109 0.84 -6.16 -22.71
CA PRO A 109 2.05 -6.53 -22.01
C PRO A 109 3.01 -5.35 -21.78
N VAL A 110 2.76 -4.20 -22.44
CA VAL A 110 3.56 -2.98 -22.27
C VAL A 110 3.48 -2.53 -20.82
N LEU A 111 4.61 -2.33 -20.17
CA LEU A 111 4.73 -1.96 -18.75
C LEU A 111 4.11 -2.94 -17.75
N SER A 112 3.75 -4.16 -18.14
CA SER A 112 3.09 -5.13 -17.25
C SER A 112 3.87 -5.38 -15.95
N ALA A 113 5.21 -5.43 -16.02
CA ALA A 113 6.08 -5.59 -14.85
C ALA A 113 6.09 -4.38 -13.91
N LEU A 114 5.49 -3.25 -14.30
CA LEU A 114 5.42 -2.00 -13.54
C LEU A 114 4.02 -1.66 -13.05
N VAL A 115 3.00 -2.47 -13.40
CA VAL A 115 1.63 -2.33 -12.87
C VAL A 115 1.68 -2.46 -11.34
N ASP A 116 0.93 -1.61 -10.65
CA ASP A 116 0.88 -1.44 -9.20
C ASP A 116 2.20 -1.03 -8.52
N ARG A 117 3.28 -0.86 -9.29
CA ARG A 117 4.63 -0.55 -8.81
C ARG A 117 5.11 0.85 -9.18
N LEU A 118 4.82 1.28 -10.41
CA LEU A 118 5.31 2.57 -10.92
C LEU A 118 4.47 3.71 -10.38
N ILE A 119 5.10 4.62 -9.66
CA ILE A 119 4.48 5.83 -9.11
C ILE A 119 5.16 7.05 -9.73
N ILE A 120 4.34 7.91 -10.31
CA ILE A 120 4.78 9.17 -10.92
C ILE A 120 4.25 10.37 -10.16
N GLN A 121 4.92 11.51 -10.31
CA GLN A 121 4.41 12.78 -9.86
C GLN A 121 3.54 13.40 -10.96
N TRP A 122 2.23 13.47 -10.72
CA TRP A 122 1.29 14.14 -11.61
C TRP A 122 0.70 15.36 -10.90
N SER A 123 1.25 16.52 -11.15
CA SER A 123 0.73 17.80 -10.67
C SER A 123 -0.36 18.33 -11.59
N GLY A 124 -1.44 18.83 -11.02
CA GLY A 124 -2.54 19.46 -11.76
C GLY A 124 -3.83 18.66 -11.77
N PHE A 125 -4.84 19.18 -11.03
CA PHE A 125 -6.14 18.51 -10.82
C PHE A 125 -7.08 18.59 -12.03
N ARG A 126 -6.87 19.51 -12.95
CA ARG A 126 -7.80 19.77 -14.06
C ARG A 126 -7.60 18.86 -15.26
N SER A 127 -6.48 18.18 -15.36
CA SER A 127 -6.17 17.35 -16.50
C SER A 127 -6.04 15.89 -16.07
N TRP A 128 -7.01 15.09 -16.48
CA TRP A 128 -7.06 13.65 -16.23
C TRP A 128 -6.50 12.82 -17.40
N ALA A 129 -6.18 13.47 -18.53
CA ALA A 129 -5.57 12.82 -19.69
C ALA A 129 -4.42 13.67 -20.24
N ARG A 130 -3.40 13.01 -20.77
CA ARG A 130 -2.24 13.61 -21.46
C ARG A 130 -1.86 12.73 -22.64
N SER A 131 -1.30 13.34 -23.71
CA SER A 131 -0.57 12.59 -24.72
C SER A 131 0.66 11.94 -24.07
N GLY A 132 1.12 10.81 -24.58
CA GLY A 132 2.32 10.18 -24.08
C GLY A 132 3.55 11.08 -24.14
N LEU A 133 3.67 11.90 -25.20
CA LEU A 133 4.74 12.91 -25.31
C LEU A 133 4.71 13.91 -24.16
N SER A 134 3.52 14.45 -23.82
CA SER A 134 3.41 15.38 -22.68
C SER A 134 3.60 14.71 -21.34
N ALA A 135 3.21 13.45 -21.21
CA ALA A 135 3.37 12.68 -19.97
C ALA A 135 4.81 12.20 -19.78
N SER A 136 5.63 12.17 -20.82
CA SER A 136 7.05 11.79 -20.74
C SER A 136 7.85 12.63 -19.75
N GLU A 137 7.43 13.86 -19.50
CA GLU A 137 8.06 14.77 -18.54
C GLU A 137 7.70 14.48 -17.06
N PHE A 138 6.76 13.56 -16.79
CA PHE A 138 6.37 13.28 -15.40
C PHE A 138 7.49 12.57 -14.64
N PRO A 139 7.97 13.15 -13.51
CA PRO A 139 8.99 12.52 -12.68
C PRO A 139 8.50 11.20 -12.11
N ILE A 140 9.39 10.20 -12.06
CA ILE A 140 9.15 8.97 -11.34
C ILE A 140 9.47 9.22 -9.87
N VAL A 141 8.48 8.97 -9.02
CA VAL A 141 8.62 9.09 -7.56
C VAL A 141 9.18 7.81 -6.97
N GLU A 142 8.70 6.67 -7.49
CA GLU A 142 9.01 5.36 -6.92
C GLU A 142 8.73 4.24 -7.93
N ILE A 143 9.52 3.18 -7.86
CA ILE A 143 9.19 1.87 -8.41
C ILE A 143 9.15 0.91 -7.23
N ALA A 144 7.94 0.62 -6.72
CA ALA A 144 7.73 -0.20 -5.55
C ALA A 144 8.08 -1.67 -5.77
N ASP A 145 8.31 -2.42 -4.70
CA ASP A 145 8.47 -3.87 -4.76
C ASP A 145 7.15 -4.53 -5.27
N PRO A 146 7.22 -5.47 -6.20
CA PRO A 146 6.03 -6.08 -6.81
C PRO A 146 5.27 -7.04 -5.90
N GLN A 147 5.88 -7.50 -4.83
CA GLN A 147 5.32 -8.59 -4.05
C GLN A 147 4.47 -8.07 -2.89
N ASP A 148 3.17 -8.39 -2.90
CA ASP A 148 2.39 -8.44 -1.67
C ASP A 148 3.06 -9.43 -0.72
N VAL A 149 3.30 -8.99 0.50
CA VAL A 149 3.89 -9.84 1.53
C VAL A 149 2.77 -10.66 2.14
N GLU A 150 2.78 -11.97 1.87
CA GLU A 150 1.80 -12.89 2.45
C GLU A 150 1.89 -12.89 3.98
N PHE A 151 0.72 -12.95 4.62
CA PHE A 151 0.67 -13.12 6.07
C PHE A 151 1.01 -14.56 6.44
N PRO A 152 2.07 -14.82 7.24
CA PRO A 152 2.59 -16.19 7.49
C PRO A 152 1.75 -17.00 8.48
N GLY A 153 0.66 -16.42 8.98
CA GLY A 153 -0.09 -16.96 10.11
C GLY A 153 0.40 -16.43 11.46
N PHE A 154 -0.51 -16.36 12.43
CA PHE A 154 -0.25 -15.71 13.73
C PHE A 154 0.91 -16.35 14.51
N ASP A 155 1.07 -17.66 14.42
CA ASP A 155 2.10 -18.42 15.13
C ASP A 155 3.52 -18.16 14.59
N SER A 156 3.64 -17.57 13.41
CA SER A 156 4.91 -17.28 12.73
C SER A 156 5.27 -15.80 12.75
N VAL A 157 4.47 -14.97 13.43
CA VAL A 157 4.71 -13.51 13.48
C VAL A 157 5.89 -13.21 14.39
N ILE A 158 6.99 -12.79 13.78
CA ILE A 158 8.16 -12.19 14.44
C ILE A 158 8.59 -11.00 13.55
N LEU A 159 8.58 -9.79 14.09
CA LEU A 159 8.92 -8.56 13.39
C LEU A 159 9.97 -7.78 14.19
N SER A 160 10.99 -7.28 13.53
CA SER A 160 11.80 -6.17 14.02
C SER A 160 10.97 -4.89 14.09
N TYR A 161 11.50 -3.85 14.71
CA TYR A 161 10.84 -2.53 14.73
C TYR A 161 10.68 -1.93 13.34
N ASP A 162 11.71 -2.05 12.49
CA ASP A 162 11.65 -1.51 11.12
C ASP A 162 10.62 -2.29 10.27
N GLU A 163 10.56 -3.63 10.38
CA GLU A 163 9.52 -4.44 9.74
C GLU A 163 8.11 -4.12 10.26
N LEU A 164 7.96 -3.81 11.55
CA LEU A 164 6.68 -3.34 12.09
C LEU A 164 6.23 -2.03 11.44
N GLN A 165 7.15 -1.09 11.21
CA GLN A 165 6.86 0.15 10.50
C GLN A 165 6.41 -0.14 9.05
N ASP A 166 7.11 -1.04 8.34
CA ASP A 166 6.72 -1.47 7.01
C ASP A 166 5.31 -2.09 6.99
N VAL A 167 5.00 -2.99 7.93
CA VAL A 167 3.67 -3.61 8.06
C VAL A 167 2.57 -2.56 8.20
N VAL A 168 2.82 -1.51 8.96
CA VAL A 168 1.86 -0.44 9.23
C VAL A 168 1.71 0.52 8.04
N GLU A 169 2.81 0.87 7.38
CA GLU A 169 2.87 1.96 6.41
C GLU A 169 2.82 1.48 4.95
N GLU A 170 3.46 0.36 4.63
CA GLU A 170 3.64 -0.08 3.25
C GLU A 170 2.39 -0.80 2.69
N PRO A 171 1.88 -0.41 1.51
CA PRO A 171 0.70 -1.04 0.89
C PRO A 171 0.82 -2.55 0.72
N ARG A 172 2.02 -3.07 0.44
CA ARG A 172 2.30 -4.50 0.22
C ARG A 172 1.99 -5.41 1.41
N TYR A 173 1.85 -4.84 2.62
CA TYR A 173 1.46 -5.58 3.82
C TYR A 173 -0.05 -5.57 4.10
N SER A 174 -0.91 -5.37 3.10
CA SER A 174 -2.37 -5.32 3.26
C SER A 174 -2.96 -6.56 3.94
N ALA A 175 -2.46 -7.75 3.59
CA ALA A 175 -2.87 -9.02 4.21
C ALA A 175 -2.52 -9.08 5.71
N TRP A 176 -1.34 -8.57 6.10
CA TRP A 176 -0.92 -8.46 7.50
C TRP A 176 -1.83 -7.53 8.29
N ARG A 177 -2.11 -6.34 7.76
CA ARG A 177 -3.02 -5.38 8.42
C ARG A 177 -4.42 -5.94 8.60
N THR A 178 -4.93 -6.63 7.58
CA THR A 178 -6.24 -7.29 7.65
C THR A 178 -6.25 -8.36 8.76
N ALA A 179 -5.23 -9.21 8.82
CA ALA A 179 -5.14 -10.28 9.82
C ALA A 179 -4.98 -9.72 11.24
N LEU A 180 -4.02 -8.80 11.46
CA LEU A 180 -3.75 -8.21 12.78
C LEU A 180 -4.90 -7.31 13.28
N GLY A 181 -5.64 -6.66 12.36
CA GLY A 181 -6.83 -5.88 12.68
C GLY A 181 -8.07 -6.72 13.01
N ALA A 182 -8.08 -8.00 12.67
CA ALA A 182 -9.23 -8.89 12.90
C ALA A 182 -9.21 -9.58 14.26
N VAL A 183 -8.10 -9.55 15.03
CA VAL A 183 -7.92 -10.34 16.24
C VAL A 183 -7.43 -9.50 17.41
N GLN A 184 -7.96 -9.82 18.59
CA GLN A 184 -7.40 -9.42 19.88
C GLN A 184 -6.23 -10.33 20.24
N GLY A 185 -5.37 -9.94 21.18
CA GLY A 185 -4.32 -10.84 21.60
C GLY A 185 -3.38 -10.34 22.69
N VAL A 186 -2.51 -11.26 23.10
CA VAL A 186 -1.36 -11.01 23.96
C VAL A 186 -0.10 -11.12 23.10
N TYR A 187 0.77 -10.12 23.21
CA TYR A 187 2.00 -10.03 22.43
C TYR A 187 3.23 -9.86 23.33
N LEU A 188 4.37 -10.16 22.77
CA LEU A 188 5.68 -10.00 23.39
C LEU A 188 6.49 -8.97 22.63
N ILE A 189 7.11 -8.05 23.35
CA ILE A 189 8.20 -7.22 22.84
C ILE A 189 9.48 -7.68 23.54
N THR A 190 10.48 -8.06 22.75
CA THR A 190 11.80 -8.43 23.22
C THR A 190 12.77 -7.31 22.89
N ASP A 191 13.44 -6.76 23.89
CA ASP A 191 14.62 -5.93 23.66
C ASP A 191 15.80 -6.85 23.36
N ILE A 192 16.19 -6.97 22.10
CA ILE A 192 17.25 -7.89 21.66
C ILE A 192 18.65 -7.45 22.13
N SER A 193 18.81 -6.21 22.57
CA SER A 193 20.08 -5.69 23.09
C SER A 193 20.35 -6.13 24.53
N THR A 194 19.29 -6.30 25.32
CA THR A 194 19.37 -6.64 26.75
C THR A 194 18.77 -8.02 27.08
N GLY A 195 17.96 -8.57 26.20
CA GLY A 195 17.16 -9.78 26.45
C GLY A 195 15.96 -9.54 27.36
N GLN A 196 15.64 -8.30 27.73
CA GLN A 196 14.47 -7.98 28.54
C GLN A 196 13.17 -8.11 27.74
N LEU A 197 12.12 -8.56 28.44
CA LEU A 197 10.83 -8.89 27.85
C LEU A 197 9.73 -7.95 28.37
N TYR A 198 8.84 -7.55 27.48
CA TYR A 198 7.58 -6.88 27.81
C TYR A 198 6.40 -7.67 27.25
N VAL A 199 5.46 -8.05 28.10
CA VAL A 199 4.18 -8.64 27.70
C VAL A 199 3.10 -7.58 27.71
N GLY A 200 2.37 -7.44 26.60
CA GLY A 200 1.24 -6.54 26.49
C GLY A 200 0.03 -7.23 25.89
N LYS A 201 -1.12 -6.56 26.00
CA LYS A 201 -2.37 -6.99 25.37
C LYS A 201 -2.90 -5.96 24.39
N ALA A 202 -3.73 -6.42 23.47
CA ALA A 202 -4.49 -5.61 22.53
C ALA A 202 -5.93 -6.13 22.47
N ASP A 203 -6.83 -5.44 23.12
CA ASP A 203 -8.26 -5.73 23.25
C ASP A 203 -9.15 -4.50 22.97
N GLY A 204 -8.59 -3.45 22.39
CA GLY A 204 -9.29 -2.26 21.94
C GLY A 204 -9.97 -2.45 20.58
N SER A 205 -10.68 -1.41 20.12
CA SER A 205 -11.47 -1.43 18.88
C SER A 205 -10.66 -1.73 17.61
N GLU A 206 -9.37 -1.42 17.60
CA GLU A 206 -8.47 -1.65 16.48
C GLU A 206 -7.57 -2.89 16.68
N ASN A 207 -7.80 -3.67 17.73
CA ASN A 207 -7.14 -4.93 18.01
C ASN A 207 -5.59 -4.84 18.07
N ILE A 208 -4.89 -5.90 17.64
CA ILE A 208 -3.42 -5.94 17.62
C ILE A 208 -2.86 -4.85 16.71
N LEU A 209 -3.44 -4.65 15.52
CA LEU A 209 -2.98 -3.65 14.58
C LEU A 209 -2.93 -2.24 15.17
N GLY A 210 -4.01 -1.80 15.82
CA GLY A 210 -4.07 -0.46 16.40
C GLY A 210 -3.06 -0.25 17.53
N ARG A 211 -2.84 -1.30 18.34
CA ARG A 211 -1.83 -1.25 19.40
C ARG A 211 -0.41 -1.18 18.82
N TRP A 212 -0.12 -1.99 17.82
CA TRP A 212 1.18 -2.04 17.17
C TRP A 212 1.45 -0.80 16.31
N TRP A 213 0.42 -0.19 15.73
CA TRP A 213 0.53 1.10 15.05
C TRP A 213 1.06 2.20 15.99
N THR A 214 0.63 2.19 17.26
CA THR A 214 1.12 3.15 18.26
C THR A 214 2.63 2.95 18.51
N TYR A 215 3.09 1.70 18.65
CA TYR A 215 4.52 1.41 18.77
C TYR A 215 5.32 1.80 17.53
N ALA A 216 4.83 1.50 16.34
CA ALA A 216 5.51 1.85 15.08
C ALA A 216 5.75 3.36 14.97
N ARG A 217 4.83 4.18 15.48
CA ARG A 217 4.89 5.64 15.45
C ARG A 217 5.83 6.26 16.47
N ASP A 218 5.81 5.77 17.71
CA ASP A 218 6.48 6.45 18.84
C ASP A 218 7.53 5.58 19.56
N GLY A 219 7.66 4.32 19.18
CA GLY A 219 8.64 3.37 19.74
C GLY A 219 8.30 2.81 21.12
N HIS A 220 7.31 3.35 21.83
CA HIS A 220 7.02 2.98 23.22
C HIS A 220 5.54 2.70 23.51
N GLY A 221 4.61 3.11 22.63
CA GLY A 221 3.18 2.89 22.78
C GLY A 221 2.58 3.37 24.10
N GLY A 222 3.18 4.40 24.72
CA GLY A 222 2.78 4.92 26.03
C GLY A 222 3.22 4.07 27.23
N ASN A 223 4.04 3.03 27.04
CA ASN A 223 4.56 2.22 28.14
C ASN A 223 5.71 2.94 28.86
N VAL A 224 5.65 3.01 30.19
CA VAL A 224 6.60 3.76 31.04
C VAL A 224 8.03 3.22 30.91
N ALA A 225 8.23 1.89 30.98
CA ALA A 225 9.58 1.32 30.89
C ALA A 225 10.19 1.51 29.49
N LEU A 226 9.39 1.40 28.42
CA LEU A 226 9.85 1.66 27.05
C LEU A 226 10.11 3.15 26.81
N GLN A 227 9.36 4.04 27.47
CA GLN A 227 9.63 5.49 27.46
C GLN A 227 10.95 5.83 28.16
N GLU A 228 11.25 5.17 29.28
CA GLU A 228 12.53 5.32 29.96
C GLU A 228 13.70 4.95 29.04
N LEU A 229 13.59 3.83 28.30
CA LEU A 229 14.62 3.41 27.34
C LEU A 229 14.74 4.39 26.18
N ALA A 230 13.62 4.86 25.61
CA ALA A 230 13.62 5.87 24.56
C ALA A 230 14.18 7.22 25.02
N GLY A 231 14.05 7.57 26.31
CA GLY A 231 14.64 8.75 26.91
C GLY A 231 16.16 8.67 27.05
N LEU A 232 16.72 7.45 27.17
CA LEU A 232 18.18 7.23 27.22
C LEU A 232 18.79 7.17 25.82
N ASP A 233 18.12 6.55 24.87
CA ASP A 233 18.49 6.50 23.46
C ASP A 233 17.22 6.59 22.58
N SER A 234 17.09 7.68 21.84
CA SER A 234 15.93 7.93 20.98
C SER A 234 15.76 6.89 19.86
N ARG A 235 16.79 6.09 19.57
CA ARG A 235 16.77 5.01 18.57
C ARG A 235 16.66 3.63 19.19
N HIS A 236 16.48 3.52 20.51
CA HIS A 236 16.43 2.25 21.23
C HIS A 236 15.34 1.31 20.71
N ALA A 237 14.22 1.86 20.24
CA ALA A 237 13.11 1.07 19.66
C ALA A 237 13.56 0.13 18.50
N ARG A 238 14.64 0.43 17.79
CA ARG A 238 15.21 -0.45 16.76
C ARG A 238 15.75 -1.78 17.28
N HIS A 239 15.91 -1.89 18.60
CA HIS A 239 16.25 -3.14 19.24
C HIS A 239 15.02 -3.96 19.67
N PHE A 240 13.81 -3.49 19.38
CA PHE A 240 12.60 -4.22 19.72
C PHE A 240 12.23 -5.22 18.64
N GLN A 241 11.90 -6.43 19.09
CA GLN A 241 11.31 -7.49 18.29
C GLN A 241 9.89 -7.75 18.81
N PHE A 242 8.93 -7.84 17.91
CA PHE A 242 7.52 -8.03 18.20
C PHE A 242 7.08 -9.43 17.81
N SER A 243 6.36 -10.12 18.68
CA SER A 243 5.79 -11.44 18.40
C SER A 243 4.46 -11.63 19.10
N LEU A 244 3.67 -12.63 18.67
CA LEU A 244 2.38 -12.96 19.27
C LEU A 244 2.53 -14.15 20.20
N LEU A 245 1.95 -14.05 21.41
CA LEU A 245 1.89 -15.14 22.37
C LEU A 245 0.56 -15.90 22.30
N ARG A 246 -0.53 -15.16 22.11
CA ARG A 246 -1.88 -15.73 21.96
C ARG A 246 -2.80 -14.76 21.23
N VAL A 247 -3.62 -15.29 20.33
CA VAL A 247 -4.66 -14.54 19.64
C VAL A 247 -6.04 -14.98 20.08
N PHE A 248 -7.00 -14.05 19.98
CA PHE A 248 -8.41 -14.26 20.33
C PHE A 248 -9.30 -13.67 19.24
N GLY A 249 -10.46 -14.26 19.07
CA GLY A 249 -11.50 -13.66 18.20
C GLY A 249 -11.97 -12.30 18.77
N PRO A 250 -12.50 -11.42 17.89
CA PRO A 250 -12.85 -10.05 18.28
C PRO A 250 -14.01 -9.96 19.29
N SER A 251 -14.76 -11.04 19.49
CA SER A 251 -15.88 -11.11 20.44
C SER A 251 -15.51 -11.72 21.79
N VAL A 252 -14.26 -12.10 22.01
CA VAL A 252 -13.81 -12.65 23.29
C VAL A 252 -13.83 -11.57 24.35
N PRO A 253 -14.40 -11.84 25.58
CA PRO A 253 -14.43 -10.86 26.64
C PRO A 253 -13.02 -10.40 27.07
N THR A 254 -12.87 -9.11 27.33
CA THR A 254 -11.61 -8.50 27.83
C THR A 254 -11.03 -9.26 29.02
N ALA A 255 -11.88 -9.80 29.93
CA ALA A 255 -11.43 -10.54 31.09
C ALA A 255 -10.60 -11.82 30.73
N GLU A 256 -10.88 -12.47 29.59
CA GLU A 256 -10.09 -13.61 29.13
C GLU A 256 -8.73 -13.18 28.58
N VAL A 257 -8.69 -12.05 27.87
CA VAL A 257 -7.44 -11.44 27.38
C VAL A 257 -6.58 -10.99 28.55
N ASP A 258 -7.18 -10.37 29.59
CA ASP A 258 -6.52 -9.98 30.84
C ASP A 258 -5.92 -11.17 31.58
N ALA A 259 -6.68 -12.27 31.69
CA ALA A 259 -6.20 -13.49 32.33
C ALA A 259 -4.99 -14.09 31.60
N ALA A 260 -5.01 -14.07 30.27
CA ALA A 260 -3.90 -14.54 29.45
C ALA A 260 -2.67 -13.62 29.57
N GLU A 261 -2.86 -12.30 29.54
CA GLU A 261 -1.76 -11.34 29.75
C GLU A 261 -1.09 -11.55 31.10
N LYS A 262 -1.89 -11.67 32.18
CA LYS A 262 -1.39 -11.96 33.52
C LYS A 262 -0.60 -13.28 33.56
N HIS A 263 -1.14 -14.35 32.97
CA HIS A 263 -0.48 -15.65 32.88
C HIS A 263 0.91 -15.54 32.22
N PHE A 264 1.01 -14.87 31.09
CA PHE A 264 2.30 -14.72 30.40
C PHE A 264 3.27 -13.80 31.15
N LYS A 265 2.80 -12.73 31.81
CA LYS A 265 3.63 -11.91 32.71
C LYS A 265 4.24 -12.74 33.84
N ASP A 266 3.44 -13.63 34.43
CA ASP A 266 3.89 -14.48 35.53
C ASP A 266 4.82 -15.59 35.01
N ALA A 267 4.48 -16.28 33.92
CA ALA A 267 5.26 -17.36 33.34
C ALA A 267 6.64 -16.89 32.83
N LEU A 268 6.70 -15.70 32.22
CA LEU A 268 7.94 -15.11 31.69
C LEU A 268 8.66 -14.19 32.68
N LEU A 269 8.14 -14.06 33.91
CA LEU A 269 8.70 -13.23 34.99
C LEU A 269 9.00 -11.78 34.59
N THR A 270 8.21 -11.23 33.67
CA THR A 270 8.48 -9.91 33.05
C THR A 270 8.31 -8.74 34.01
N ARG A 271 7.60 -8.93 35.13
CA ARG A 271 7.53 -7.96 36.23
C ARG A 271 8.81 -7.94 37.08
N LYS A 272 9.50 -9.07 37.20
CA LYS A 272 10.69 -9.19 38.05
C LYS A 272 11.98 -8.89 37.28
N TYR A 273 12.08 -9.40 36.06
CA TYR A 273 13.32 -9.37 35.28
C TYR A 273 13.17 -8.63 33.92
N GLY A 274 11.95 -8.21 33.56
CA GLY A 274 11.65 -7.56 32.31
C GLY A 274 11.16 -6.12 32.45
N LEU A 275 10.37 -5.69 31.46
CA LEU A 275 9.94 -4.31 31.27
C LEU A 275 8.48 -4.05 31.71
N ASN A 276 7.78 -5.01 32.31
CA ASN A 276 6.46 -4.77 32.90
C ASN A 276 6.62 -4.15 34.29
N ARG A 277 6.01 -2.96 34.49
CA ARG A 277 6.01 -2.23 35.76
C ARG A 277 4.74 -2.41 36.60
N ASN A 278 3.72 -3.10 36.05
CA ASN A 278 2.39 -3.32 36.66
C ASN A 278 2.03 -4.80 36.74
#